data_49227e1fc57d9df01577382b044b0305
#
_entry.id   49227e1fc57d9df01577382b044b0305
#
_cell.length_a   1.000
_cell.length_b   1.000
_cell.length_c   1.000
_cell.angle_alpha   90.00
_cell.angle_beta   90.00
_cell.angle_gamma   90.00
#
_symmetry.space_group_name_H-M   'P 1'
#
loop_
_entity.id
_entity.type
_entity.pdbx_description
1 polymer ?
#
loop_
_entity_poly.entity_id
_entity_poly.type
_entity_poly.pdbx_seq_one_letter_code
_entity_poly.pdbx_strand_id
1 'polypeptide(L)'
;MIYSQSELLTLVEQAIVSNRWKREPEGLYAPIEYVLSLGGKRVRPSLVLMACNLFTDDLTEALKAGLAIEVFHNFTLLHDDIMDNADTRRGYATVHKRWNNNTAILSGDAMLIEAYKLLATVKSERFSEILKVFTTTADEVCKGQQYDMEFEKRNDVGLDEYMEMIRLKTAVLLACSLKIGALIGGASEADANTLYNCGINMGLSFQLRDDYLDAFGDPKVFGKNIGGDILCGKKCYLLLSALELAKGDTKSELDSLLALDNATHRDEKINGVIDIYRKLDVDKRCEAQVSAYLLKAMTNLDRLSVPAERLEPLKNLIKAMANRKK
;
A
#
# COMPACT_ATOMS: atom_id res chain seq x y z
N MET A 1 -26.54 6.06 -9.73
CA MET A 1 -25.92 4.90 -10.46
C MET A 1 -24.89 4.27 -9.55
N ILE A 2 -24.76 2.95 -9.53
CA ILE A 2 -23.70 2.25 -8.79
C ILE A 2 -22.71 1.77 -9.83
N TYR A 3 -21.48 2.27 -9.72
CA TYR A 3 -20.40 1.88 -10.64
C TYR A 3 -19.76 0.58 -10.19
N SER A 4 -19.47 -0.32 -11.12
CA SER A 4 -18.66 -1.51 -10.90
C SER A 4 -17.17 -1.14 -10.74
N GLN A 5 -16.38 -2.03 -10.12
CA GLN A 5 -14.93 -1.84 -10.00
C GLN A 5 -14.25 -1.64 -11.37
N SER A 6 -14.70 -2.36 -12.42
CA SER A 6 -14.13 -2.26 -13.77
C SER A 6 -14.44 -0.91 -14.43
N GLU A 7 -15.63 -0.35 -14.24
CA GLU A 7 -15.98 0.98 -14.75
C GLU A 7 -15.14 2.06 -14.08
N LEU A 8 -14.99 1.99 -12.74
CA LEU A 8 -14.16 2.95 -11.99
C LEU A 8 -12.69 2.86 -12.41
N LEU A 9 -12.16 1.65 -12.61
CA LEU A 9 -10.80 1.45 -13.10
C LEU A 9 -10.63 2.08 -14.50
N THR A 10 -11.58 1.90 -15.39
CA THR A 10 -11.57 2.50 -16.73
C THR A 10 -11.54 4.03 -16.67
N LEU A 11 -12.35 4.65 -15.79
CA LEU A 11 -12.32 6.10 -15.59
C LEU A 11 -10.94 6.59 -15.11
N VAL A 12 -10.34 5.89 -14.18
CA VAL A 12 -9.00 6.23 -13.67
C VAL A 12 -7.93 6.12 -14.76
N GLU A 13 -7.91 5.01 -15.51
CA GLU A 13 -6.93 4.82 -16.59
C GLU A 13 -7.10 5.86 -17.71
N GLN A 14 -8.33 6.18 -18.08
CA GLN A 14 -8.60 7.25 -19.04
C GLN A 14 -8.12 8.62 -18.52
N ALA A 15 -8.32 8.92 -17.25
CA ALA A 15 -7.86 10.16 -16.65
C ALA A 15 -6.31 10.26 -16.63
N ILE A 16 -5.62 9.14 -16.35
CA ILE A 16 -4.15 9.09 -16.41
C ILE A 16 -3.65 9.33 -17.84
N VAL A 17 -4.24 8.65 -18.82
CA VAL A 17 -3.82 8.75 -20.25
C VAL A 17 -4.15 10.14 -20.83
N SER A 18 -5.29 10.72 -20.48
CA SER A 18 -5.72 12.02 -21.01
C SER A 18 -4.98 13.21 -20.40
N ASN A 19 -4.33 13.00 -19.24
CA ASN A 19 -3.55 14.05 -18.61
C ASN A 19 -2.21 14.26 -19.34
N ARG A 20 -1.83 15.53 -19.53
CA ARG A 20 -0.62 15.89 -20.31
C ARG A 20 0.63 15.80 -19.43
N TRP A 21 1.24 14.60 -19.35
CA TRP A 21 2.50 14.38 -18.61
C TRP A 21 3.72 14.86 -19.38
N LYS A 22 3.74 14.76 -20.71
CA LYS A 22 4.85 15.17 -21.57
C LYS A 22 4.97 16.70 -21.62
N ARG A 23 6.03 17.23 -20.99
CA ARG A 23 6.32 18.66 -20.84
C ARG A 23 7.83 18.89 -20.84
N GLU A 24 8.24 20.17 -21.01
CA GLU A 24 9.62 20.59 -20.81
C GLU A 24 9.91 21.00 -19.35
N PRO A 25 11.14 20.74 -18.86
CA PRO A 25 12.23 20.03 -19.55
C PRO A 25 11.96 18.51 -19.59
N GLU A 26 12.24 17.87 -20.73
CA GLU A 26 11.97 16.45 -20.97
C GLU A 26 12.59 15.55 -19.91
N GLY A 27 13.83 15.83 -19.51
CA GLY A 27 14.54 15.05 -18.49
C GLY A 27 13.83 14.97 -17.13
N LEU A 28 12.94 15.93 -16.81
CA LEU A 28 12.14 15.95 -15.61
C LEU A 28 10.82 15.17 -15.78
N TYR A 29 10.16 15.33 -16.93
CA TYR A 29 8.79 14.84 -17.13
C TYR A 29 8.71 13.48 -17.83
N ALA A 30 9.71 13.07 -18.62
CA ALA A 30 9.73 11.74 -19.22
C ALA A 30 9.74 10.60 -18.20
N PRO A 31 10.47 10.67 -17.05
CA PRO A 31 10.36 9.67 -16.01
C PRO A 31 8.97 9.62 -15.35
N ILE A 32 8.27 10.75 -15.22
CA ILE A 32 6.90 10.81 -14.68
C ILE A 32 5.93 10.08 -15.60
N GLU A 33 5.96 10.41 -16.91
CA GLU A 33 5.17 9.73 -17.92
C GLU A 33 5.44 8.21 -17.92
N TYR A 34 6.72 7.84 -17.85
CA TYR A 34 7.14 6.45 -17.79
C TYR A 34 6.53 5.71 -16.60
N VAL A 35 6.70 6.20 -15.38
CA VAL A 35 6.19 5.54 -14.17
C VAL A 35 4.68 5.38 -14.20
N LEU A 36 3.95 6.41 -14.63
CA LEU A 36 2.49 6.38 -14.71
C LEU A 36 1.99 5.44 -15.80
N SER A 37 2.76 5.23 -16.88
CA SER A 37 2.45 4.30 -17.97
C SER A 37 2.68 2.83 -17.64
N LEU A 38 3.43 2.50 -16.57
CA LEU A 38 3.73 1.11 -16.19
C LEU A 38 2.50 0.30 -15.72
N GLY A 39 1.33 0.92 -15.71
CA GLY A 39 0.09 0.29 -15.26
C GLY A 39 0.04 0.13 -13.73
N GLY A 40 -0.80 -0.80 -13.27
CA GLY A 40 -1.00 -1.11 -11.87
C GLY A 40 -2.45 -1.42 -11.54
N LYS A 41 -2.71 -1.87 -10.31
CA LYS A 41 -4.07 -2.22 -9.86
C LYS A 41 -4.95 -0.98 -9.60
N ARG A 42 -4.38 0.23 -9.58
CA ARG A 42 -5.06 1.52 -9.35
C ARG A 42 -6.04 1.48 -8.17
N VAL A 43 -5.69 0.77 -7.12
CA VAL A 43 -6.57 0.56 -5.96
C VAL A 43 -6.92 1.88 -5.27
N ARG A 44 -5.93 2.74 -5.02
CA ARG A 44 -6.11 3.98 -4.27
C ARG A 44 -7.04 4.98 -4.97
N PRO A 45 -6.86 5.32 -6.24
CA PRO A 45 -7.80 6.17 -6.94
C PRO A 45 -9.19 5.52 -7.08
N SER A 46 -9.29 4.19 -7.27
CA SER A 46 -10.57 3.49 -7.28
C SER A 46 -11.30 3.60 -5.93
N LEU A 47 -10.58 3.56 -4.81
CA LEU A 47 -11.15 3.76 -3.48
C LEU A 47 -11.73 5.17 -3.28
N VAL A 48 -11.09 6.21 -3.84
CA VAL A 48 -11.64 7.57 -3.83
C VAL A 48 -12.99 7.59 -4.54
N LEU A 49 -13.04 7.02 -5.75
CA LEU A 49 -14.27 6.98 -6.55
C LEU A 49 -15.35 6.14 -5.89
N MET A 50 -15.01 4.95 -5.35
CA MET A 50 -15.96 4.09 -4.64
C MET A 50 -16.53 4.78 -3.42
N ALA A 51 -15.70 5.42 -2.60
CA ALA A 51 -16.15 6.12 -1.40
C ALA A 51 -17.06 7.32 -1.74
N CYS A 52 -16.74 8.07 -2.80
CA CYS A 52 -17.62 9.13 -3.31
C CYS A 52 -18.95 8.55 -3.81
N ASN A 53 -18.92 7.44 -4.55
CA ASN A 53 -20.11 6.80 -5.10
C ASN A 53 -21.04 6.21 -4.04
N LEU A 54 -20.61 6.06 -2.79
CA LEU A 54 -21.51 5.71 -1.70
C LEU A 54 -22.59 6.80 -1.47
N PHE A 55 -22.23 8.07 -1.72
CA PHE A 55 -23.07 9.23 -1.35
C PHE A 55 -23.61 10.00 -2.55
N THR A 56 -22.94 9.96 -3.70
CA THR A 56 -23.38 10.66 -4.93
C THR A 56 -23.07 9.83 -6.18
N ASP A 57 -23.76 10.16 -7.28
CA ASP A 57 -23.50 9.57 -8.59
C ASP A 57 -22.50 10.42 -9.42
N ASP A 58 -22.22 11.66 -9.01
CA ASP A 58 -21.23 12.53 -9.66
C ASP A 58 -19.83 12.25 -9.11
N LEU A 59 -18.94 11.77 -9.98
CA LEU A 59 -17.56 11.42 -9.64
C LEU A 59 -16.54 12.43 -10.18
N THR A 60 -16.98 13.54 -10.77
CA THR A 60 -16.11 14.50 -11.46
C THR A 60 -14.98 15.02 -10.56
N GLU A 61 -15.31 15.46 -9.36
CA GLU A 61 -14.30 15.99 -8.42
C GLU A 61 -13.50 14.87 -7.75
N ALA A 62 -14.14 13.72 -7.50
CA ALA A 62 -13.48 12.53 -6.95
C ALA A 62 -12.40 11.98 -7.91
N LEU A 63 -12.63 12.06 -9.22
CA LEU A 63 -11.65 11.63 -10.22
C LEU A 63 -10.38 12.47 -10.18
N LYS A 64 -10.49 13.79 -9.98
CA LYS A 64 -9.34 14.69 -9.82
C LYS A 64 -8.54 14.35 -8.56
N ALA A 65 -9.23 14.15 -7.44
CA ALA A 65 -8.60 13.75 -6.18
C ALA A 65 -7.97 12.34 -6.28
N GLY A 66 -8.65 11.41 -6.94
CA GLY A 66 -8.12 10.07 -7.22
C GLY A 66 -6.83 10.11 -8.04
N LEU A 67 -6.79 10.95 -9.07
CA LEU A 67 -5.58 11.16 -9.88
C LEU A 67 -4.44 11.77 -9.04
N ALA A 68 -4.74 12.75 -8.18
CA ALA A 68 -3.76 13.33 -7.25
C ALA A 68 -3.14 12.26 -6.33
N ILE A 69 -3.97 11.40 -5.74
CA ILE A 69 -3.53 10.31 -4.87
C ILE A 69 -2.70 9.27 -5.65
N GLU A 70 -3.08 8.96 -6.88
CA GLU A 70 -2.31 8.00 -7.70
C GLU A 70 -0.93 8.56 -8.07
N VAL A 71 -0.84 9.86 -8.42
CA VAL A 71 0.45 10.52 -8.68
C VAL A 71 1.30 10.54 -7.42
N PHE A 72 0.72 10.91 -6.27
CA PHE A 72 1.41 10.85 -4.98
C PHE A 72 1.91 9.43 -4.67
N HIS A 73 1.08 8.41 -4.85
CA HIS A 73 1.50 7.02 -4.62
C HIS A 73 2.67 6.61 -5.54
N ASN A 74 2.64 6.98 -6.82
CA ASN A 74 3.75 6.66 -7.72
C ASN A 74 5.02 7.46 -7.38
N PHE A 75 4.91 8.69 -6.84
CA PHE A 75 6.02 9.41 -6.23
C PHE A 75 6.67 8.60 -5.11
N THR A 76 5.87 8.11 -4.15
CA THR A 76 6.42 7.33 -3.04
C THR A 76 7.10 6.05 -3.51
N LEU A 77 6.55 5.36 -4.52
CA LEU A 77 7.17 4.18 -5.11
C LEU A 77 8.49 4.48 -5.82
N LEU A 78 8.58 5.63 -6.50
CA LEU A 78 9.78 6.03 -7.22
C LEU A 78 10.93 6.31 -6.25
N HIS A 79 10.66 6.99 -5.13
CA HIS A 79 11.67 7.23 -4.10
C HIS A 79 12.01 5.95 -3.31
N ASP A 80 11.03 5.12 -2.99
CA ASP A 80 11.21 3.80 -2.38
C ASP A 80 12.17 2.92 -3.21
N ASP A 81 11.99 2.89 -4.54
CA ASP A 81 12.89 2.17 -5.45
C ASP A 81 14.36 2.62 -5.35
N ILE A 82 14.61 3.91 -5.11
CA ILE A 82 15.98 4.42 -4.92
C ILE A 82 16.53 3.95 -3.57
N MET A 83 15.73 4.07 -2.51
CA MET A 83 16.11 3.72 -1.14
C MET A 83 16.42 2.22 -1.03
N ASP A 84 15.59 1.37 -1.67
CA ASP A 84 15.76 -0.09 -1.70
C ASP A 84 16.76 -0.55 -2.76
N ASN A 85 17.32 0.37 -3.57
CA ASN A 85 18.18 0.06 -4.73
C ASN A 85 17.57 -1.01 -5.67
N ALA A 86 16.25 -0.95 -5.85
CA ALA A 86 15.49 -1.93 -6.61
C ALA A 86 15.77 -1.84 -8.12
N ASP A 87 16.09 -2.96 -8.77
CA ASP A 87 16.38 -2.97 -10.21
C ASP A 87 15.12 -2.84 -11.06
N THR A 88 14.01 -3.43 -10.60
CA THR A 88 12.77 -3.51 -11.37
C THR A 88 11.53 -3.23 -10.52
N ARG A 89 10.53 -2.61 -11.14
CA ARG A 89 9.18 -2.45 -10.62
C ARG A 89 8.15 -2.85 -11.68
N ARG A 90 7.21 -3.72 -11.33
CA ARG A 90 6.18 -4.24 -12.25
C ARG A 90 6.77 -4.89 -13.52
N GLY A 91 7.97 -5.48 -13.41
CA GLY A 91 8.66 -6.12 -14.53
C GLY A 91 9.46 -5.17 -15.44
N TYR A 92 9.49 -3.87 -15.12
CA TYR A 92 10.24 -2.85 -15.87
C TYR A 92 11.36 -2.26 -15.02
N ALA A 93 12.41 -1.73 -15.65
CA ALA A 93 13.51 -1.06 -14.96
C ALA A 93 12.99 0.12 -14.13
N THR A 94 13.50 0.27 -12.90
CA THR A 94 13.19 1.44 -12.06
C THR A 94 13.76 2.73 -12.68
N VAL A 95 13.22 3.89 -12.28
CA VAL A 95 13.63 5.18 -12.87
C VAL A 95 15.13 5.44 -12.66
N HIS A 96 15.64 5.17 -11.44
CA HIS A 96 17.06 5.39 -11.15
C HIS A 96 18.00 4.45 -11.92
N LYS A 97 17.53 3.26 -12.32
CA LYS A 97 18.30 2.34 -13.19
C LYS A 97 18.21 2.73 -14.66
N ARG A 98 17.04 3.23 -15.11
CA ARG A 98 16.82 3.62 -16.50
C ARG A 98 17.46 4.97 -16.84
N TRP A 99 17.48 5.92 -15.89
CA TRP A 99 18.11 7.24 -16.03
C TRP A 99 19.29 7.34 -15.06
N ASN A 100 19.08 7.88 -13.87
CA ASN A 100 20.04 7.96 -12.76
C ASN A 100 19.32 8.43 -11.49
N ASN A 101 20.01 8.37 -10.35
CA ASN A 101 19.46 8.73 -9.04
C ASN A 101 18.96 10.20 -9.00
N ASN A 102 19.75 11.17 -9.53
CA ASN A 102 19.38 12.58 -9.47
C ASN A 102 18.10 12.86 -10.25
N THR A 103 17.97 12.27 -11.45
CA THR A 103 16.77 12.36 -12.26
C THR A 103 15.57 11.73 -11.51
N ALA A 104 15.76 10.58 -10.90
CA ALA A 104 14.70 9.92 -10.13
C ALA A 104 14.25 10.77 -8.95
N ILE A 105 15.19 11.32 -8.15
CA ILE A 105 14.86 12.20 -7.01
C ILE A 105 14.05 13.40 -7.50
N LEU A 106 14.55 14.13 -8.49
CA LEU A 106 13.91 15.38 -8.95
C LEU A 106 12.55 15.13 -9.63
N SER A 107 12.42 14.03 -10.37
CA SER A 107 11.14 13.65 -10.98
C SER A 107 10.12 13.24 -9.91
N GLY A 108 10.55 12.56 -8.84
CA GLY A 108 9.71 12.28 -7.69
C GLY A 108 9.24 13.55 -6.99
N ASP A 109 10.13 14.49 -6.70
CA ASP A 109 9.74 15.80 -6.14
C ASP A 109 8.72 16.55 -7.03
N ALA A 110 8.93 16.51 -8.35
CA ALA A 110 7.99 17.09 -9.29
C ALA A 110 6.62 16.36 -9.26
N MET A 111 6.61 15.03 -9.10
CA MET A 111 5.36 14.27 -8.93
C MET A 111 4.62 14.65 -7.65
N LEU A 112 5.32 14.87 -6.53
CA LEU A 112 4.70 15.37 -5.30
C LEU A 112 4.02 16.73 -5.55
N ILE A 113 4.71 17.66 -6.22
CA ILE A 113 4.14 18.97 -6.60
C ILE A 113 2.93 18.80 -7.53
N GLU A 114 3.01 17.90 -8.52
CA GLU A 114 1.87 17.62 -9.41
C GLU A 114 0.67 17.03 -8.67
N ALA A 115 0.87 16.18 -7.68
CA ALA A 115 -0.21 15.67 -6.85
C ALA A 115 -0.95 16.81 -6.11
N TYR A 116 -0.21 17.78 -5.54
CA TYR A 116 -0.81 18.97 -4.93
C TYR A 116 -1.53 19.85 -5.95
N LYS A 117 -0.96 20.06 -7.15
CA LYS A 117 -1.62 20.83 -8.22
C LYS A 117 -2.94 20.19 -8.62
N LEU A 118 -2.96 18.87 -8.82
CA LEU A 118 -4.19 18.12 -9.14
C LEU A 118 -5.23 18.25 -8.01
N LEU A 119 -4.81 18.07 -6.76
CA LEU A 119 -5.70 18.20 -5.62
C LEU A 119 -6.29 19.62 -5.52
N ALA A 120 -5.49 20.65 -5.82
CA ALA A 120 -5.92 22.05 -5.80
C ALA A 120 -6.98 22.38 -6.88
N THR A 121 -7.20 21.50 -7.88
CA THR A 121 -8.28 21.65 -8.86
C THR A 121 -9.63 21.15 -8.38
N VAL A 122 -9.66 20.45 -7.23
CA VAL A 122 -10.90 19.87 -6.65
C VAL A 122 -11.80 21.00 -6.14
N LYS A 123 -13.02 21.03 -6.62
CA LYS A 123 -14.05 21.98 -6.18
C LYS A 123 -14.93 21.32 -5.13
N SER A 124 -14.73 21.67 -3.88
CA SER A 124 -15.52 21.16 -2.75
C SER A 124 -15.57 22.21 -1.64
N GLU A 125 -16.73 22.40 -1.02
CA GLU A 125 -16.86 23.24 0.16
C GLU A 125 -15.99 22.75 1.33
N ARG A 126 -15.69 21.45 1.34
CA ARG A 126 -14.82 20.81 2.34
C ARG A 126 -13.36 20.71 1.91
N PHE A 127 -12.91 21.52 0.94
CA PHE A 127 -11.54 21.45 0.40
C PHE A 127 -10.47 21.59 1.48
N SER A 128 -10.67 22.45 2.48
CA SER A 128 -9.73 22.62 3.59
C SER A 128 -9.51 21.32 4.38
N GLU A 129 -10.58 20.55 4.62
CA GLU A 129 -10.47 19.22 5.26
C GLU A 129 -9.77 18.21 4.36
N ILE A 130 -10.13 18.19 3.08
CA ILE A 130 -9.51 17.30 2.07
C ILE A 130 -8.00 17.54 2.04
N LEU A 131 -7.58 18.80 1.96
CA LEU A 131 -6.17 19.18 1.96
C LEU A 131 -5.47 18.77 3.27
N LYS A 132 -6.12 18.99 4.43
CA LYS A 132 -5.59 18.57 5.73
C LYS A 132 -5.40 17.06 5.80
N VAL A 133 -6.38 16.27 5.36
CA VAL A 133 -6.29 14.80 5.34
C VAL A 133 -5.13 14.36 4.45
N PHE A 134 -5.01 14.92 3.25
CA PHE A 134 -3.94 14.58 2.32
C PHE A 134 -2.55 14.95 2.88
N THR A 135 -2.37 16.17 3.39
CA THR A 135 -1.06 16.63 3.91
C THR A 135 -0.63 15.86 5.15
N THR A 136 -1.57 15.57 6.08
CA THR A 136 -1.29 14.72 7.25
C THR A 136 -0.86 13.32 6.80
N THR A 137 -1.56 12.74 5.85
CA THR A 137 -1.22 11.41 5.30
C THR A 137 0.13 11.41 4.61
N ALA A 138 0.47 12.48 3.87
CA ALA A 138 1.78 12.60 3.22
C ALA A 138 2.93 12.59 4.25
N ASP A 139 2.78 13.32 5.35
CA ASP A 139 3.73 13.31 6.49
C ASP A 139 3.81 11.93 7.15
N GLU A 140 2.65 11.28 7.39
CA GLU A 140 2.59 9.93 7.97
C GLU A 140 3.30 8.89 7.08
N VAL A 141 3.14 8.93 5.77
CA VAL A 141 3.82 8.03 4.83
C VAL A 141 5.35 8.22 4.89
N CYS A 142 5.83 9.47 4.97
CA CYS A 142 7.26 9.74 5.15
C CYS A 142 7.80 9.16 6.45
N LYS A 143 7.05 9.30 7.56
CA LYS A 143 7.41 8.70 8.86
C LYS A 143 7.45 7.17 8.78
N GLY A 144 6.46 6.56 8.11
CA GLY A 144 6.41 5.12 7.91
C GLY A 144 7.61 4.59 7.11
N GLN A 145 8.01 5.31 6.06
CA GLN A 145 9.20 4.98 5.27
C GLN A 145 10.49 5.12 6.10
N GLN A 146 10.58 6.15 6.93
CA GLN A 146 11.74 6.35 7.82
C GLN A 146 11.86 5.20 8.83
N TYR A 147 10.76 4.77 9.46
CA TYR A 147 10.76 3.61 10.35
C TYR A 147 11.19 2.33 9.64
N ASP A 148 10.69 2.07 8.42
CA ASP A 148 11.07 0.88 7.65
C ASP A 148 12.58 0.82 7.42
N MET A 149 13.19 1.93 7.01
CA MET A 149 14.66 2.05 6.84
C MET A 149 15.45 1.89 8.15
N GLU A 150 14.93 2.44 9.26
CA GLU A 150 15.58 2.31 10.57
C GLU A 150 15.53 0.87 11.09
N PHE A 151 14.43 0.16 10.85
CA PHE A 151 14.22 -1.22 11.29
C PHE A 151 15.19 -2.20 10.63
N GLU A 152 15.71 -1.90 9.43
CA GLU A 152 16.76 -2.70 8.80
C GLU A 152 18.02 -2.82 9.66
N LYS A 153 18.35 -1.76 10.41
CA LYS A 153 19.58 -1.65 11.22
C LYS A 153 19.37 -2.02 12.69
N ARG A 154 18.12 -2.18 13.13
CA ARG A 154 17.75 -2.48 14.51
C ARG A 154 17.49 -3.97 14.71
N ASN A 155 17.86 -4.47 15.90
CA ASN A 155 17.58 -5.86 16.32
C ASN A 155 16.57 -5.95 17.47
N ASP A 156 16.08 -4.81 17.95
CA ASP A 156 15.18 -4.67 19.09
C ASP A 156 13.76 -4.26 18.69
N VAL A 157 13.43 -4.33 17.40
CA VAL A 157 12.12 -3.97 16.87
C VAL A 157 11.06 -4.96 17.36
N GLY A 158 9.99 -4.43 17.97
CA GLY A 158 8.85 -5.20 18.44
C GLY A 158 7.69 -5.22 17.44
N LEU A 159 6.72 -6.13 17.68
CA LEU A 159 5.52 -6.24 16.83
C LEU A 159 4.69 -4.95 16.81
N ASP A 160 4.56 -4.25 17.93
CA ASP A 160 3.78 -3.00 18.00
C ASP A 160 4.43 -1.89 17.16
N GLU A 161 5.77 -1.77 17.16
CA GLU A 161 6.49 -0.83 16.31
C GLU A 161 6.30 -1.17 14.81
N TYR A 162 6.37 -2.46 14.49
CA TYR A 162 6.11 -2.94 13.12
C TYR A 162 4.67 -2.61 12.68
N MET A 163 3.68 -2.88 13.50
CA MET A 163 2.27 -2.57 13.20
C MET A 163 2.06 -1.07 12.98
N GLU A 164 2.72 -0.21 13.74
CA GLU A 164 2.69 1.23 13.54
C GLU A 164 3.38 1.63 12.23
N MET A 165 4.53 1.05 11.92
CA MET A 165 5.25 1.31 10.66
C MET A 165 4.38 1.00 9.45
N ILE A 166 3.75 -0.19 9.39
CA ILE A 166 2.89 -0.55 8.26
C ILE A 166 1.59 0.25 8.24
N ARG A 167 1.07 0.69 9.38
CA ARG A 167 -0.03 1.64 9.45
C ARG A 167 0.35 2.92 8.71
N LEU A 168 1.49 3.50 9.04
CA LEU A 168 1.99 4.75 8.47
C LEU A 168 2.41 4.61 7.00
N LYS A 169 3.22 3.58 6.66
CA LYS A 169 3.74 3.41 5.30
C LYS A 169 2.66 3.00 4.30
N THR A 170 1.71 2.16 4.72
CA THR A 170 0.77 1.52 3.78
C THR A 170 -0.70 1.90 4.03
N ALA A 171 -1.19 1.78 5.28
CA ALA A 171 -2.62 1.85 5.55
C ALA A 171 -3.19 3.28 5.47
N VAL A 172 -2.45 4.29 5.92
CA VAL A 172 -2.94 5.67 5.96
C VAL A 172 -3.31 6.22 4.58
N LEU A 173 -2.61 5.84 3.51
CA LEU A 173 -2.95 6.33 2.17
C LEU A 173 -4.21 5.67 1.60
N LEU A 174 -4.51 4.43 1.98
CA LEU A 174 -5.79 3.78 1.65
C LEU A 174 -6.94 4.43 2.45
N ALA A 175 -6.70 4.74 3.72
CA ALA A 175 -7.65 5.46 4.57
C ALA A 175 -7.92 6.89 4.07
N CYS A 176 -6.87 7.61 3.67
CA CYS A 176 -6.95 8.91 3.03
C CYS A 176 -7.82 8.86 1.77
N SER A 177 -7.61 7.84 0.91
CA SER A 177 -8.38 7.66 -0.32
C SER A 177 -9.88 7.54 -0.02
N LEU A 178 -10.26 6.68 0.93
CA LEU A 178 -11.66 6.50 1.32
C LEU A 178 -12.25 7.76 1.93
N LYS A 179 -11.52 8.43 2.85
CA LYS A 179 -12.00 9.65 3.51
C LYS A 179 -12.18 10.81 2.54
N ILE A 180 -11.22 11.04 1.65
CA ILE A 180 -11.32 12.11 0.65
C ILE A 180 -12.50 11.88 -0.29
N GLY A 181 -12.67 10.64 -0.77
CA GLY A 181 -13.84 10.29 -1.60
C GLY A 181 -15.16 10.55 -0.89
N ALA A 182 -15.27 10.15 0.38
CA ALA A 182 -16.44 10.39 1.21
C ALA A 182 -16.73 11.90 1.39
N LEU A 183 -15.70 12.70 1.71
CA LEU A 183 -15.82 14.15 1.87
C LEU A 183 -16.34 14.82 0.58
N ILE A 184 -15.80 14.42 -0.57
CA ILE A 184 -16.25 14.92 -1.88
C ILE A 184 -17.69 14.50 -2.17
N GLY A 185 -18.07 13.27 -1.81
CA GLY A 185 -19.42 12.73 -1.99
C GLY A 185 -20.48 13.33 -1.06
N GLY A 186 -20.11 14.19 -0.11
CA GLY A 186 -21.04 14.82 0.82
C GLY A 186 -21.34 13.96 2.07
N ALA A 187 -20.48 13.03 2.42
CA ALA A 187 -20.62 12.22 3.62
C ALA A 187 -20.67 13.09 4.90
N SER A 188 -21.36 12.60 5.92
CA SER A 188 -21.24 13.15 7.27
C SER A 188 -19.81 13.01 7.80
N GLU A 189 -19.42 13.82 8.79
CA GLU A 189 -18.11 13.66 9.45
C GLU A 189 -17.95 12.26 10.06
N ALA A 190 -19.01 11.73 10.65
CA ALA A 190 -19.04 10.39 11.24
C ALA A 190 -18.79 9.29 10.19
N ASP A 191 -19.47 9.36 9.04
CA ASP A 191 -19.27 8.40 7.94
C ASP A 191 -17.88 8.52 7.31
N ALA A 192 -17.39 9.76 7.11
CA ALA A 192 -16.04 9.99 6.58
C ALA A 192 -14.95 9.43 7.52
N ASN A 193 -15.10 9.59 8.85
CA ASN A 193 -14.19 9.01 9.83
C ASN A 193 -14.32 7.48 9.91
N THR A 194 -15.52 6.94 9.75
CA THR A 194 -15.77 5.50 9.68
C THR A 194 -15.09 4.88 8.47
N LEU A 195 -15.15 5.53 7.31
CA LEU A 195 -14.43 5.11 6.09
C LEU A 195 -12.93 5.24 6.23
N TYR A 196 -12.42 6.26 6.92
CA TYR A 196 -11.00 6.35 7.26
C TYR A 196 -10.56 5.13 8.07
N ASN A 197 -11.28 4.78 9.14
CA ASN A 197 -10.99 3.60 9.97
C ASN A 197 -11.11 2.29 9.20
N CYS A 198 -12.06 2.19 8.27
CA CYS A 198 -12.16 1.07 7.34
C CYS A 198 -10.88 0.94 6.50
N GLY A 199 -10.39 2.05 5.96
CA GLY A 199 -9.15 2.10 5.17
C GLY A 199 -7.91 1.69 5.95
N ILE A 200 -7.79 2.12 7.22
CA ILE A 200 -6.71 1.67 8.12
C ILE A 200 -6.75 0.14 8.29
N ASN A 201 -7.92 -0.41 8.66
CA ASN A 201 -8.05 -1.84 8.88
C ASN A 201 -7.82 -2.67 7.61
N MET A 202 -8.33 -2.19 6.46
CA MET A 202 -8.08 -2.79 5.16
C MET A 202 -6.58 -2.79 4.81
N GLY A 203 -5.89 -1.68 5.06
CA GLY A 203 -4.46 -1.54 4.77
C GLY A 203 -3.59 -2.44 5.63
N LEU A 204 -3.90 -2.58 6.92
CA LEU A 204 -3.21 -3.50 7.83
C LEU A 204 -3.44 -4.96 7.41
N SER A 205 -4.68 -5.34 7.11
CA SER A 205 -4.99 -6.69 6.57
C SER A 205 -4.24 -6.97 5.27
N PHE A 206 -4.15 -5.98 4.39
CA PHE A 206 -3.46 -6.08 3.12
C PHE A 206 -1.95 -6.29 3.30
N GLN A 207 -1.28 -5.52 4.17
CA GLN A 207 0.17 -5.64 4.38
C GLN A 207 0.51 -6.96 5.08
N LEU A 208 -0.24 -7.36 6.10
CA LEU A 208 -0.06 -8.67 6.74
C LEU A 208 -0.25 -9.83 5.76
N ARG A 209 -1.16 -9.70 4.79
CA ARG A 209 -1.33 -10.68 3.72
C ARG A 209 -0.12 -10.69 2.77
N ASP A 210 0.52 -9.53 2.52
CA ASP A 210 1.76 -9.46 1.74
C ASP A 210 2.89 -10.22 2.43
N ASP A 211 3.12 -9.98 3.73
CA ASP A 211 4.12 -10.68 4.52
C ASP A 211 3.88 -12.20 4.50
N TYR A 212 2.61 -12.61 4.67
CA TYR A 212 2.24 -14.02 4.60
C TYR A 212 2.58 -14.64 3.23
N LEU A 213 2.25 -13.94 2.14
CA LEU A 213 2.47 -14.44 0.79
C LEU A 213 3.94 -14.48 0.40
N ASP A 214 4.80 -13.65 0.98
CA ASP A 214 6.25 -13.72 0.75
C ASP A 214 6.84 -15.06 1.23
N ALA A 215 6.32 -15.63 2.34
CA ALA A 215 6.82 -16.89 2.88
C ALA A 215 5.99 -18.12 2.45
N PHE A 216 4.66 -17.99 2.32
CA PHE A 216 3.73 -19.09 2.15
C PHE A 216 2.90 -19.03 0.86
N GLY A 217 3.17 -18.05 -0.02
CA GLY A 217 2.52 -17.92 -1.31
C GLY A 217 2.91 -19.04 -2.28
N ASP A 218 2.09 -19.29 -3.30
CA ASP A 218 2.47 -20.16 -4.43
C ASP A 218 3.32 -19.35 -5.42
N PRO A 219 4.59 -19.72 -5.67
CA PRO A 219 5.47 -18.98 -6.59
C PRO A 219 4.88 -18.84 -7.99
N LYS A 220 4.14 -19.87 -8.47
CA LYS A 220 3.51 -19.85 -9.79
C LYS A 220 2.37 -18.84 -9.89
N VAL A 221 1.72 -18.54 -8.76
CA VAL A 221 0.59 -17.60 -8.68
C VAL A 221 1.08 -16.21 -8.28
N PHE A 222 1.98 -16.15 -7.30
CA PHE A 222 2.49 -14.88 -6.74
C PHE A 222 3.42 -14.14 -7.73
N GLY A 223 4.07 -14.88 -8.64
CA GLY A 223 4.94 -14.29 -9.69
C GLY A 223 6.26 -13.73 -9.15
N LYS A 224 6.61 -14.02 -7.90
CA LYS A 224 7.90 -13.69 -7.25
C LYS A 224 8.48 -14.94 -6.61
N ASN A 225 9.78 -14.94 -6.39
CA ASN A 225 10.43 -15.97 -5.57
C ASN A 225 9.98 -15.81 -4.11
N ILE A 226 9.69 -16.94 -3.46
CA ILE A 226 9.36 -16.99 -2.02
C ILE A 226 10.59 -16.62 -1.18
N GLY A 227 10.34 -16.02 0.00
CA GLY A 227 11.34 -15.78 1.02
C GLY A 227 12.22 -14.57 0.77
N GLY A 228 11.75 -13.60 -0.02
CA GLY A 228 12.46 -12.34 -0.24
C GLY A 228 12.73 -11.60 1.07
N ASP A 229 11.73 -11.49 1.93
CA ASP A 229 11.84 -10.85 3.25
C ASP A 229 12.82 -11.60 4.17
N ILE A 230 12.85 -12.93 4.11
CA ILE A 230 13.79 -13.77 4.88
C ILE A 230 15.24 -13.49 4.45
N LEU A 231 15.49 -13.43 3.15
CA LEU A 231 16.83 -13.19 2.61
C LEU A 231 17.34 -11.78 2.92
N CYS A 232 16.46 -10.78 2.85
CA CYS A 232 16.80 -9.39 3.19
C CYS A 232 16.87 -9.16 4.71
N GLY A 233 16.48 -10.14 5.55
CA GLY A 233 16.37 -9.96 7.00
C GLY A 233 15.35 -8.89 7.40
N LYS A 234 14.30 -8.71 6.56
CA LYS A 234 13.30 -7.69 6.76
C LYS A 234 12.49 -7.95 8.03
N LYS A 235 12.29 -6.91 8.83
CA LYS A 235 11.48 -6.95 10.05
C LYS A 235 9.99 -6.97 9.68
N CYS A 236 9.50 -8.13 9.20
CA CYS A 236 8.09 -8.37 8.87
C CYS A 236 7.36 -9.05 10.03
N TYR A 237 6.02 -9.15 9.96
CA TYR A 237 5.20 -9.75 11.01
C TYR A 237 5.63 -11.19 11.35
N LEU A 238 5.98 -11.98 10.32
CA LEU A 238 6.37 -13.38 10.51
C LEU A 238 7.67 -13.50 11.28
N LEU A 239 8.70 -12.77 10.87
CA LEU A 239 10.01 -12.81 11.55
C LEU A 239 9.89 -12.32 13.00
N LEU A 240 9.24 -11.20 13.24
CA LEU A 240 9.10 -10.63 14.58
C LEU A 240 8.28 -11.55 15.50
N SER A 241 7.20 -12.16 14.98
CA SER A 241 6.45 -13.17 15.73
C SER A 241 7.31 -14.39 16.07
N ALA A 242 8.13 -14.88 15.13
CA ALA A 242 9.02 -16.01 15.40
C ALA A 242 10.08 -15.67 16.45
N LEU A 243 10.67 -14.47 16.38
CA LEU A 243 11.67 -14.01 17.36
C LEU A 243 11.08 -13.87 18.78
N GLU A 244 9.81 -13.44 18.89
CA GLU A 244 9.08 -13.34 20.16
C GLU A 244 8.79 -14.73 20.77
N LEU A 245 8.39 -15.71 19.94
CA LEU A 245 7.94 -17.03 20.37
C LEU A 245 9.08 -18.03 20.57
N ALA A 246 10.17 -17.92 19.79
CA ALA A 246 11.26 -18.87 19.84
C ALA A 246 11.99 -18.86 21.19
N LYS A 247 12.18 -20.05 21.80
CA LYS A 247 12.90 -20.26 23.07
C LYS A 247 13.87 -21.42 22.93
N GLY A 248 14.93 -21.43 23.78
CA GLY A 248 15.90 -22.53 23.86
C GLY A 248 16.49 -22.89 22.49
N ASP A 249 16.47 -24.19 22.16
CA ASP A 249 17.05 -24.72 20.92
C ASP A 249 16.43 -24.12 19.65
N THR A 250 15.12 -23.89 19.66
CA THR A 250 14.44 -23.26 18.51
C THR A 250 14.93 -21.83 18.26
N LYS A 251 15.24 -21.06 19.32
CA LYS A 251 15.83 -19.73 19.17
C LYS A 251 17.23 -19.80 18.58
N SER A 252 18.05 -20.72 19.09
CA SER A 252 19.42 -20.93 18.59
C SER A 252 19.44 -21.39 17.12
N GLU A 253 18.49 -22.26 16.75
CA GLU A 253 18.30 -22.72 15.38
C GLU A 253 17.89 -21.56 14.44
N LEU A 254 16.91 -20.74 14.86
CA LEU A 254 16.48 -19.57 14.10
C LEU A 254 17.61 -18.57 13.87
N ASP A 255 18.38 -18.25 14.93
CA ASP A 255 19.51 -17.33 14.85
C ASP A 255 20.59 -17.85 13.90
N SER A 256 20.88 -19.16 13.93
CA SER A 256 21.85 -19.81 13.04
C SER A 256 21.39 -19.74 11.58
N LEU A 257 20.12 -20.01 11.30
CA LEU A 257 19.56 -19.93 9.94
C LEU A 257 19.57 -18.50 9.40
N LEU A 258 19.20 -17.52 10.23
CA LEU A 258 19.22 -16.10 9.81
C LEU A 258 20.65 -15.62 9.50
N ALA A 259 21.69 -16.18 10.13
CA ALA A 259 23.08 -15.85 9.90
C ALA A 259 23.69 -16.50 8.64
N LEU A 260 23.00 -17.46 8.00
CA LEU A 260 23.48 -18.11 6.77
C LEU A 260 23.67 -17.11 5.65
N ASP A 261 24.74 -17.32 4.88
CA ASP A 261 25.06 -16.52 3.69
C ASP A 261 24.07 -16.81 2.55
N ASN A 262 23.50 -15.75 1.98
CA ASN A 262 22.46 -15.85 0.94
C ASN A 262 22.97 -16.41 -0.40
N ALA A 263 24.27 -16.28 -0.70
CA ALA A 263 24.80 -16.73 -1.99
C ALA A 263 25.01 -18.25 -2.03
N THR A 264 25.36 -18.84 -0.87
CA THR A 264 25.73 -20.26 -0.78
C THR A 264 24.65 -21.13 -0.13
N HIS A 265 23.79 -20.57 0.74
CA HIS A 265 22.82 -21.32 1.54
C HIS A 265 21.39 -20.79 1.41
N ARG A 266 21.07 -20.18 0.24
CA ARG A 266 19.78 -19.52 0.00
C ARG A 266 18.58 -20.40 0.35
N ASP A 267 18.50 -21.60 -0.23
CA ASP A 267 17.33 -22.48 -0.08
C ASP A 267 17.26 -23.09 1.32
N GLU A 268 18.41 -23.40 1.92
CA GLU A 268 18.50 -23.88 3.30
C GLU A 268 17.97 -22.83 4.28
N LYS A 269 18.38 -21.57 4.13
CA LYS A 269 17.91 -20.44 4.94
C LYS A 269 16.40 -20.25 4.82
N ILE A 270 15.87 -20.17 3.59
CA ILE A 270 14.43 -19.96 3.35
C ILE A 270 13.63 -21.10 3.96
N ASN A 271 13.95 -22.35 3.58
CA ASN A 271 13.19 -23.51 4.01
C ASN A 271 13.27 -23.71 5.53
N GLY A 272 14.45 -23.58 6.13
CA GLY A 272 14.64 -23.72 7.57
C GLY A 272 13.86 -22.66 8.36
N VAL A 273 13.87 -21.41 7.94
CA VAL A 273 13.10 -20.33 8.59
C VAL A 273 11.60 -20.57 8.44
N ILE A 274 11.12 -20.98 7.27
CA ILE A 274 9.69 -21.33 7.04
C ILE A 274 9.27 -22.50 7.93
N ASP A 275 10.11 -23.52 8.10
CA ASP A 275 9.80 -24.65 8.96
C ASP A 275 9.71 -24.23 10.45
N ILE A 276 10.54 -23.27 10.89
CA ILE A 276 10.42 -22.69 12.23
C ILE A 276 9.11 -21.88 12.34
N TYR A 277 8.74 -21.10 11.31
CA TYR A 277 7.45 -20.38 11.32
C TYR A 277 6.28 -21.33 11.50
N ARG A 278 6.27 -22.48 10.79
CA ARG A 278 5.24 -23.53 10.95
C ARG A 278 5.27 -24.18 12.34
N LYS A 279 6.47 -24.52 12.84
CA LYS A 279 6.67 -25.10 14.16
C LYS A 279 6.14 -24.23 15.29
N LEU A 280 6.21 -22.90 15.12
CA LEU A 280 5.74 -21.90 16.09
C LEU A 280 4.30 -21.40 15.79
N ASP A 281 3.60 -21.96 14.81
CA ASP A 281 2.26 -21.53 14.35
C ASP A 281 2.21 -20.03 13.94
N VAL A 282 3.33 -19.46 13.48
CA VAL A 282 3.42 -18.05 13.08
C VAL A 282 2.55 -17.76 11.85
N ASP A 283 2.46 -18.70 10.91
CA ASP A 283 1.58 -18.68 9.75
C ASP A 283 0.11 -18.51 10.18
N LYS A 284 -0.37 -19.33 11.12
CA LYS A 284 -1.75 -19.25 11.64
C LYS A 284 -1.99 -17.95 12.41
N ARG A 285 -0.99 -17.50 13.19
CA ARG A 285 -1.06 -16.20 13.90
C ARG A 285 -1.20 -15.04 12.92
N CYS A 286 -0.45 -15.03 11.83
CA CYS A 286 -0.56 -14.02 10.78
C CYS A 286 -1.93 -14.07 10.10
N GLU A 287 -2.41 -15.23 9.68
CA GLU A 287 -3.74 -15.38 9.08
C GLU A 287 -4.88 -14.93 9.99
N ALA A 288 -4.77 -15.21 11.29
CA ALA A 288 -5.73 -14.74 12.29
C ALA A 288 -5.75 -13.21 12.36
N GLN A 289 -4.59 -12.54 12.30
CA GLN A 289 -4.52 -11.08 12.29
C GLN A 289 -5.08 -10.49 10.98
N VAL A 290 -4.76 -11.07 9.82
CA VAL A 290 -5.37 -10.68 8.52
C VAL A 290 -6.89 -10.73 8.62
N SER A 291 -7.44 -11.85 9.16
CA SER A 291 -8.87 -12.05 9.29
C SER A 291 -9.51 -11.08 10.30
N ALA A 292 -8.83 -10.78 11.41
CA ALA A 292 -9.31 -9.85 12.42
C ALA A 292 -9.41 -8.41 11.87
N TYR A 293 -8.41 -7.94 11.12
CA TYR A 293 -8.44 -6.63 10.48
C TYR A 293 -9.46 -6.57 9.34
N LEU A 294 -9.61 -7.64 8.54
CA LEU A 294 -10.67 -7.73 7.54
C LEU A 294 -12.05 -7.60 8.19
N LEU A 295 -12.31 -8.32 9.29
CA LEU A 295 -13.57 -8.23 10.02
C LEU A 295 -13.83 -6.81 10.54
N LYS A 296 -12.81 -6.13 11.11
CA LYS A 296 -12.93 -4.73 11.55
C LYS A 296 -13.27 -3.81 10.37
N ALA A 297 -12.65 -3.98 9.20
CA ALA A 297 -12.95 -3.19 8.01
C ALA A 297 -14.40 -3.41 7.55
N MET A 298 -14.87 -4.64 7.52
CA MET A 298 -16.26 -4.96 7.15
C MET A 298 -17.27 -4.39 8.17
N THR A 299 -16.97 -4.50 9.47
CA THR A 299 -17.80 -3.91 10.53
C THR A 299 -17.88 -2.38 10.42
N ASN A 300 -16.81 -1.70 9.99
CA ASN A 300 -16.87 -0.26 9.71
C ASN A 300 -17.86 0.03 8.58
N LEU A 301 -17.85 -0.73 7.48
CA LEU A 301 -18.80 -0.53 6.38
C LEU A 301 -20.25 -0.74 6.79
N ASP A 302 -20.52 -1.73 7.66
CA ASP A 302 -21.89 -2.02 8.13
C ASP A 302 -22.46 -0.92 9.04
N ARG A 303 -21.62 0.03 9.52
CA ARG A 303 -22.05 1.19 10.32
C ARG A 303 -22.38 2.43 9.50
N LEU A 304 -22.12 2.40 8.19
CA LEU A 304 -22.37 3.56 7.33
C LEU A 304 -23.87 3.76 7.07
N SER A 305 -24.28 5.02 7.03
CA SER A 305 -25.65 5.43 6.80
C SER A 305 -26.00 5.49 5.29
N VAL A 306 -25.67 4.42 4.54
CA VAL A 306 -25.92 4.33 3.09
C VAL A 306 -26.63 3.03 2.72
N PRO A 307 -27.35 2.97 1.58
CA PRO A 307 -27.98 1.73 1.12
C PRO A 307 -26.98 0.59 0.95
N ALA A 308 -27.35 -0.62 1.40
CA ALA A 308 -26.46 -1.78 1.38
C ALA A 308 -25.91 -2.11 -0.02
N GLU A 309 -26.73 -1.91 -1.06
CA GLU A 309 -26.34 -2.13 -2.45
C GLU A 309 -25.16 -1.25 -2.92
N ARG A 310 -25.05 -0.01 -2.38
CA ARG A 310 -23.91 0.88 -2.67
C ARG A 310 -22.60 0.42 -2.03
N LEU A 311 -22.67 -0.38 -0.96
CA LEU A 311 -21.50 -0.92 -0.26
C LEU A 311 -20.86 -2.11 -0.98
N GLU A 312 -21.62 -2.85 -1.79
CA GLU A 312 -21.16 -4.12 -2.38
C GLU A 312 -19.85 -4.00 -3.21
N PRO A 313 -19.67 -3.01 -4.10
CA PRO A 313 -18.41 -2.89 -4.84
C PRO A 313 -17.20 -2.73 -3.91
N LEU A 314 -17.32 -1.91 -2.85
CA LEU A 314 -16.26 -1.68 -1.88
C LEU A 314 -16.02 -2.93 -1.00
N LYS A 315 -17.08 -3.59 -0.53
CA LYS A 315 -16.98 -4.85 0.22
C LYS A 315 -16.25 -5.94 -0.58
N ASN A 316 -16.56 -6.05 -1.86
CA ASN A 316 -15.95 -7.04 -2.74
C ASN A 316 -14.47 -6.74 -2.97
N LEU A 317 -14.09 -5.47 -3.16
CA LEU A 317 -12.68 -5.08 -3.30
C LEU A 317 -11.88 -5.40 -2.02
N ILE A 318 -12.41 -5.06 -0.84
CA ILE A 318 -11.75 -5.32 0.45
C ILE A 318 -11.55 -6.83 0.66
N LYS A 319 -12.58 -7.64 0.40
CA LYS A 319 -12.47 -9.10 0.48
C LYS A 319 -11.42 -9.65 -0.50
N ALA A 320 -11.41 -9.14 -1.73
CA ALA A 320 -10.44 -9.56 -2.74
C ALA A 320 -9.00 -9.22 -2.36
N MET A 321 -8.77 -8.06 -1.73
CA MET A 321 -7.44 -7.65 -1.24
C MET A 321 -6.94 -8.53 -0.09
N ALA A 322 -7.79 -8.86 0.87
CA ALA A 322 -7.43 -9.70 2.01
C ALA A 322 -7.23 -11.19 1.62
N ASN A 323 -8.00 -11.67 0.63
CA ASN A 323 -7.98 -13.07 0.19
C ASN A 323 -7.16 -13.31 -1.07
N ARG A 324 -6.36 -12.34 -1.50
CA ARG A 324 -5.54 -12.47 -2.71
C ARG A 324 -4.54 -13.62 -2.55
N LYS A 325 -4.22 -14.23 -3.71
CA LYS A 325 -3.21 -15.27 -3.85
C LYS A 325 -1.98 -14.75 -4.63
N LYS A 326 -2.06 -13.50 -5.11
CA LYS A 326 -1.01 -12.80 -5.86
C LYS A 326 -1.11 -11.28 -5.70
#